data_e7a6875e98037883c1b68cd277d87909
#
_entry.id   e7a6875e98037883c1b68cd277d87909
#
_cell.length_a   1.000
_cell.length_b   1.000
_cell.length_c   1.000
_cell.angle_alpha   90.00
_cell.angle_beta   90.00
_cell.angle_gamma   90.00
#
_symmetry.space_group_name_H-M   'P 1'
#
loop_
_entity.id
_entity.type
_entity.pdbx_description
1 polymer ?
#
loop_
_entity_poly.entity_id
_entity_poly.type
_entity_poly.pdbx_seq_one_letter_code
_entity_poly.pdbx_strand_id
1 'polypeptide(L)'
;MDEEDDALEERLGPEIPANARPKAGDYGFDLEETLNSVLSIRTHIPDDAFTAGTLGTERGGNAALINSDGLVVTIGYLITEAETIWLFDSQGRAVPGHVVGYDQETGFGLVQALQKLDIPPFELGSSDSLRAGDPVILAGCGGVEHAVAAEVVSRREFAGYWEYMLDNAIFTSPPHPLWGGSALIGSDGTLRGIGSLYVQQSTDGKELIDVNMVVPIDILKPILEELLRYGKTSKPPRPWLGMFTTEVDGRVVVAGVADNGPAQQADVQLGDIILGVGGQPIDDMVQMYRKIWSQGPAGAEIPLNLQRSGDVVEVHVQSI
;
A
#
# COMPACT_ATOMS: atom_id res chain seq x y z
N MET A 1 16.57 -28.25 12.27
CA MET A 1 15.87 -26.99 12.01
C MET A 1 14.67 -27.07 12.92
N ASP A 2 14.64 -26.24 13.92
CA ASP A 2 13.66 -26.35 15.01
C ASP A 2 12.39 -25.60 14.60
N GLU A 3 11.22 -25.97 15.16
CA GLU A 3 9.92 -25.31 14.87
C GLU A 3 9.96 -23.79 15.13
N GLU A 4 10.87 -23.32 15.98
CA GLU A 4 11.10 -21.89 16.25
C GLU A 4 11.80 -21.17 15.08
N ASP A 5 12.74 -21.84 14.38
CA ASP A 5 13.42 -21.28 13.21
C ASP A 5 12.45 -21.16 12.03
N ASP A 6 11.63 -22.19 11.79
CA ASP A 6 10.60 -22.15 10.73
C ASP A 6 9.56 -21.04 10.99
N ALA A 7 9.15 -20.83 12.24
CA ALA A 7 8.23 -19.76 12.64
C ALA A 7 8.86 -18.37 12.54
N LEU A 8 10.17 -18.26 12.68
CA LEU A 8 10.90 -17.00 12.50
C LEU A 8 11.03 -16.66 11.02
N GLU A 9 11.42 -17.61 10.17
CA GLU A 9 11.49 -17.43 8.71
C GLU A 9 10.12 -17.04 8.12
N GLU A 10 9.05 -17.67 8.60
CA GLU A 10 7.69 -17.32 8.17
C GLU A 10 7.33 -15.88 8.53
N ARG A 11 7.83 -15.33 9.64
CA ARG A 11 7.57 -13.96 10.09
C ARG A 11 8.41 -12.91 9.39
N LEU A 12 9.69 -13.19 9.20
CA LEU A 12 10.66 -12.25 8.64
C LEU A 12 10.72 -12.31 7.11
N GLY A 13 10.24 -13.42 6.53
CA GLY A 13 10.39 -13.72 5.11
C GLY A 13 11.82 -14.14 4.74
N PRO A 14 12.10 -14.36 3.45
CA PRO A 14 13.41 -14.82 3.01
C PRO A 14 14.49 -13.75 3.26
N GLU A 15 15.68 -14.20 3.61
CA GLU A 15 16.86 -13.34 3.69
C GLU A 15 17.20 -12.73 2.33
N ILE A 16 17.61 -11.46 2.36
CA ILE A 16 18.09 -10.76 1.17
C ILE A 16 19.51 -11.26 0.84
N PRO A 17 19.81 -11.56 -0.44
CA PRO A 17 21.17 -11.94 -0.84
C PRO A 17 22.20 -10.90 -0.42
N ALA A 18 23.35 -11.36 0.10
CA ALA A 18 24.37 -10.49 0.70
C ALA A 18 24.88 -9.37 -0.20
N ASN A 19 24.86 -9.56 -1.53
CA ASN A 19 25.24 -8.56 -2.52
C ASN A 19 24.19 -7.47 -2.73
N ALA A 20 22.95 -7.68 -2.28
CA ALA A 20 21.85 -6.71 -2.38
C ALA A 20 21.56 -6.00 -1.03
N ARG A 21 22.25 -6.39 0.05
CA ARG A 21 22.08 -5.79 1.37
C ARG A 21 22.78 -4.43 1.47
N PRO A 22 22.23 -3.47 2.23
CA PRO A 22 22.92 -2.22 2.54
C PRO A 22 24.17 -2.50 3.41
N LYS A 23 25.22 -1.68 3.24
CA LYS A 23 26.44 -1.81 4.01
C LYS A 23 26.60 -0.60 4.91
N ALA A 24 26.82 -0.79 6.19
CA ALA A 24 26.91 0.27 7.20
C ALA A 24 27.89 1.40 6.81
N GLY A 25 29.02 1.06 6.15
CA GLY A 25 30.02 2.03 5.72
C GLY A 25 29.58 2.98 4.61
N ASP A 26 28.46 2.72 3.94
CA ASP A 26 27.93 3.54 2.84
C ASP A 26 26.99 4.66 3.34
N TYR A 27 26.66 4.67 4.65
CA TYR A 27 25.70 5.60 5.24
C TYR A 27 26.29 6.44 6.38
N GLY A 28 25.80 7.66 6.54
CA GLY A 28 26.22 8.60 7.58
C GLY A 28 25.47 8.45 8.92
N PHE A 29 24.61 7.43 9.06
CA PHE A 29 23.81 7.13 10.24
C PHE A 29 24.06 5.68 10.71
N ASP A 30 23.62 5.35 11.93
CA ASP A 30 23.69 3.99 12.44
C ASP A 30 22.64 3.11 11.76
N LEU A 31 23.09 2.29 10.80
CA LEU A 31 22.22 1.45 10.00
C LEU A 31 21.51 0.39 10.84
N GLU A 32 22.21 -0.25 11.78
CA GLU A 32 21.63 -1.33 12.61
C GLU A 32 20.58 -0.76 13.55
N GLU A 33 20.88 0.37 14.22
CA GLU A 33 19.93 1.04 15.09
C GLU A 33 18.68 1.47 14.30
N THR A 34 18.86 2.05 13.12
CA THR A 34 17.75 2.52 12.25
C THR A 34 16.86 1.36 11.80
N LEU A 35 17.46 0.23 11.41
CA LEU A 35 16.70 -0.95 10.97
C LEU A 35 15.90 -1.63 12.10
N ASN A 36 16.29 -1.46 13.35
CA ASN A 36 15.53 -1.96 14.51
C ASN A 36 14.17 -1.26 14.68
N SER A 37 13.96 -0.12 14.04
CA SER A 37 12.66 0.60 14.04
C SER A 37 11.61 -0.08 13.16
N VAL A 38 11.99 -1.11 12.39
CA VAL A 38 11.07 -1.89 11.55
C VAL A 38 10.59 -3.11 12.34
N LEU A 39 9.28 -3.28 12.37
CA LEU A 39 8.57 -4.36 13.04
C LEU A 39 7.96 -5.31 12.00
N SER A 40 7.79 -6.58 12.35
CA SER A 40 6.86 -7.46 11.65
C SER A 40 5.46 -7.30 12.25
N ILE A 41 4.44 -7.31 11.41
CA ILE A 41 3.03 -7.25 11.81
C ILE A 41 2.31 -8.51 11.33
N ARG A 42 1.49 -9.07 12.20
CA ARG A 42 0.55 -10.17 11.90
C ARG A 42 -0.84 -9.78 12.36
N THR A 43 -1.82 -10.00 11.52
CA THR A 43 -3.21 -9.66 11.82
C THR A 43 -4.12 -10.81 11.49
N HIS A 44 -5.14 -10.98 12.32
CA HIS A 44 -6.24 -11.90 12.07
C HIS A 44 -7.53 -11.11 11.79
N ILE A 45 -8.19 -11.48 10.71
CA ILE A 45 -9.41 -10.87 10.22
C ILE A 45 -10.54 -11.91 10.31
N PRO A 46 -11.75 -11.56 10.79
CA PRO A 46 -12.88 -12.49 10.83
C PRO A 46 -13.22 -13.08 9.45
N ASP A 47 -13.62 -14.35 9.41
CA ASP A 47 -13.95 -15.06 8.17
C ASP A 47 -15.09 -14.42 7.37
N ASP A 48 -16.00 -13.71 8.07
CA ASP A 48 -17.16 -13.01 7.51
C ASP A 48 -16.90 -11.54 7.16
N ALA A 49 -15.66 -11.06 7.35
CA ALA A 49 -15.28 -9.70 6.99
C ALA A 49 -15.29 -9.51 5.46
N PHE A 50 -15.64 -8.30 5.02
CA PHE A 50 -15.78 -7.98 3.59
C PHE A 50 -14.49 -8.25 2.80
N THR A 51 -13.32 -7.94 3.37
CA THR A 51 -12.02 -8.13 2.70
C THR A 51 -11.43 -9.53 2.87
N ALA A 52 -12.04 -10.42 3.68
CA ALA A 52 -11.51 -11.76 3.95
C ALA A 52 -11.40 -12.62 2.68
N GLY A 53 -12.42 -12.56 1.81
CA GLY A 53 -12.43 -13.33 0.55
C GLY A 53 -11.36 -12.91 -0.46
N THR A 54 -10.90 -11.65 -0.42
CA THR A 54 -9.93 -11.10 -1.37
C THR A 54 -8.50 -11.06 -0.83
N LEU A 55 -8.35 -10.71 0.46
CA LEU A 55 -7.05 -10.48 1.07
C LEU A 55 -6.65 -11.57 2.08
N GLY A 56 -7.54 -12.52 2.34
CA GLY A 56 -7.34 -13.57 3.35
C GLY A 56 -7.63 -13.09 4.77
N THR A 57 -7.71 -14.07 5.69
CA THR A 57 -7.99 -13.85 7.12
C THR A 57 -6.73 -13.75 7.97
N GLU A 58 -5.61 -14.28 7.50
CA GLU A 58 -4.29 -14.12 8.11
C GLU A 58 -3.45 -13.23 7.21
N ARG A 59 -3.04 -12.06 7.71
CA ARG A 59 -2.21 -11.12 6.95
C ARG A 59 -0.92 -10.85 7.68
N GLY A 60 0.16 -10.79 6.92
CA GLY A 60 1.49 -10.55 7.45
C GLY A 60 2.26 -9.54 6.61
N GLY A 61 3.13 -8.79 7.25
CA GLY A 61 3.98 -7.81 6.60
C GLY A 61 4.86 -7.08 7.59
N ASN A 62 5.19 -5.84 7.26
CA ASN A 62 6.06 -4.99 8.06
C ASN A 62 5.32 -3.74 8.54
N ALA A 63 5.95 -3.05 9.48
CA ALA A 63 5.47 -1.78 9.99
C ALA A 63 6.65 -0.97 10.55
N ALA A 64 6.55 0.35 10.57
CA ALA A 64 7.59 1.24 11.06
C ALA A 64 7.13 1.97 12.33
N LEU A 65 7.93 1.88 13.40
CA LEU A 65 7.69 2.66 14.62
C LEU A 65 8.02 4.13 14.35
N ILE A 66 7.08 5.03 14.61
CA ILE A 66 7.22 6.47 14.30
C ILE A 66 7.17 7.40 15.51
N ASN A 67 6.95 6.86 16.72
CA ASN A 67 7.12 7.64 17.95
C ASN A 67 7.48 6.73 19.14
N SER A 68 7.94 7.32 20.23
CA SER A 68 8.32 6.61 21.45
C SER A 68 7.14 6.05 22.25
N ASP A 69 5.92 6.47 21.95
CA ASP A 69 4.70 6.02 22.63
C ASP A 69 4.13 4.75 21.97
N GLY A 70 4.82 4.20 20.96
CA GLY A 70 4.46 2.95 20.31
C GLY A 70 3.50 3.13 19.12
N LEU A 71 3.44 4.32 18.53
CA LEU A 71 2.70 4.51 17.28
C LEU A 71 3.48 3.94 16.10
N VAL A 72 2.82 3.10 15.34
CA VAL A 72 3.37 2.35 14.21
C VAL A 72 2.59 2.67 12.94
N VAL A 73 3.29 2.90 11.84
CA VAL A 73 2.70 3.07 10.51
C VAL A 73 2.94 1.83 9.66
N THR A 74 1.93 1.42 8.93
CA THR A 74 1.97 0.31 7.97
C THR A 74 1.09 0.63 6.76
N ILE A 75 0.84 -0.36 5.91
CA ILE A 75 -0.13 -0.23 4.82
C ILE A 75 -1.51 -0.73 5.26
N GLY A 76 -2.56 -0.01 4.87
CA GLY A 76 -3.92 -0.19 5.39
C GLY A 76 -4.51 -1.58 5.16
N TYR A 77 -4.23 -2.22 4.01
CA TYR A 77 -4.78 -3.54 3.70
C TYR A 77 -4.31 -4.64 4.68
N LEU A 78 -3.21 -4.43 5.40
CA LEU A 78 -2.75 -5.37 6.43
C LEU A 78 -3.62 -5.32 7.68
N ILE A 79 -4.26 -4.19 7.98
CA ILE A 79 -4.99 -3.96 9.23
C ILE A 79 -6.49 -3.72 9.05
N THR A 80 -6.96 -3.58 7.81
CA THR A 80 -8.38 -3.38 7.52
C THR A 80 -9.19 -4.56 8.04
N GLU A 81 -10.22 -4.29 8.86
CA GLU A 81 -11.09 -5.27 9.52
C GLU A 81 -10.36 -6.22 10.50
N ALA A 82 -9.13 -5.90 10.92
CA ALA A 82 -8.38 -6.74 11.84
C ALA A 82 -9.01 -6.77 13.23
N GLU A 83 -9.29 -7.98 13.73
CA GLU A 83 -9.75 -8.24 15.11
C GLU A 83 -8.57 -8.32 16.08
N THR A 84 -7.46 -8.93 15.65
CA THR A 84 -6.24 -9.02 16.44
C THR A 84 -5.03 -8.55 15.64
N ILE A 85 -4.10 -7.89 16.34
CA ILE A 85 -2.84 -7.43 15.78
C ILE A 85 -1.71 -7.79 16.73
N TRP A 86 -0.66 -8.39 16.17
CA TRP A 86 0.60 -8.64 16.84
C TRP A 86 1.73 -7.94 16.10
N LEU A 87 2.56 -7.24 16.86
CA LEU A 87 3.80 -6.60 16.43
C LEU A 87 4.98 -7.40 16.99
N PHE A 88 5.98 -7.64 16.16
CA PHE A 88 7.20 -8.35 16.57
C PHE A 88 8.40 -7.49 16.23
N ASP A 89 9.33 -7.35 17.17
CA ASP A 89 10.63 -6.75 16.90
C ASP A 89 11.60 -7.73 16.22
N SER A 90 12.79 -7.25 15.85
CA SER A 90 13.85 -8.05 15.21
C SER A 90 14.37 -9.20 16.09
N GLN A 91 14.11 -9.17 17.40
CA GLN A 91 14.49 -10.21 18.36
C GLN A 91 13.35 -11.22 18.60
N GLY A 92 12.20 -11.04 17.94
CA GLY A 92 11.03 -11.91 18.08
C GLY A 92 10.14 -11.61 19.29
N ARG A 93 10.37 -10.51 20.01
CA ARG A 93 9.47 -10.09 21.08
C ARG A 93 8.14 -9.68 20.52
N ALA A 94 7.06 -10.30 20.98
CA ALA A 94 5.70 -10.04 20.57
C ALA A 94 5.03 -8.98 21.46
N VAL A 95 4.38 -8.00 20.83
CA VAL A 95 3.58 -6.96 21.50
C VAL A 95 2.23 -6.86 20.82
N PRO A 96 1.10 -6.94 21.58
CA PRO A 96 -0.21 -6.73 20.97
C PRO A 96 -0.37 -5.27 20.53
N GLY A 97 -1.12 -5.08 19.46
CA GLY A 97 -1.49 -3.77 18.94
C GLY A 97 -2.98 -3.62 18.73
N HIS A 98 -3.45 -2.41 18.49
CA HIS A 98 -4.80 -2.16 17.99
C HIS A 98 -4.79 -1.13 16.87
N VAL A 99 -5.78 -1.20 16.00
CA VAL A 99 -5.97 -0.24 14.91
C VAL A 99 -6.31 1.12 15.49
N VAL A 100 -5.51 2.13 15.16
CA VAL A 100 -5.83 3.54 15.46
C VAL A 100 -6.72 4.12 14.36
N GLY A 101 -6.40 3.80 13.12
CA GLY A 101 -7.14 4.22 11.95
C GLY A 101 -6.43 3.83 10.66
N TYR A 102 -7.13 3.94 9.55
CA TYR A 102 -6.54 3.84 8.23
C TYR A 102 -7.22 4.83 7.28
N ASP A 103 -6.49 5.22 6.26
CA ASP A 103 -6.99 6.09 5.21
C ASP A 103 -6.90 5.40 3.86
N GLN A 104 -8.05 5.16 3.26
CA GLN A 104 -8.17 4.40 2.03
C GLN A 104 -7.65 5.18 0.82
N GLU A 105 -7.68 6.53 0.89
CA GLU A 105 -7.17 7.39 -0.17
C GLU A 105 -5.66 7.33 -0.31
N THR A 106 -4.94 7.37 0.82
CA THR A 106 -3.48 7.28 0.84
C THR A 106 -2.96 5.85 0.93
N GLY A 107 -3.75 4.95 1.50
CA GLY A 107 -3.38 3.57 1.77
C GLY A 107 -2.64 3.37 3.10
N PHE A 108 -2.40 4.40 3.91
CA PHE A 108 -1.75 4.24 5.21
C PHE A 108 -2.67 3.63 6.25
N GLY A 109 -2.07 2.80 7.11
CA GLY A 109 -2.67 2.29 8.33
C GLY A 109 -1.83 2.63 9.56
N LEU A 110 -2.50 2.93 10.66
CA LEU A 110 -1.88 3.24 11.95
C LEU A 110 -2.28 2.22 13.00
N VAL A 111 -1.29 1.76 13.75
CA VAL A 111 -1.44 0.82 14.86
C VAL A 111 -0.78 1.39 16.11
N GLN A 112 -1.45 1.27 17.25
CA GLN A 112 -0.87 1.57 18.55
C GLN A 112 -0.42 0.28 19.21
N ALA A 113 0.87 0.16 19.51
CA ALA A 113 1.38 -0.90 20.37
C ALA A 113 0.82 -0.74 21.80
N LEU A 114 0.33 -1.83 22.38
CA LEU A 114 -0.27 -1.82 23.73
C LEU A 114 0.75 -2.03 24.85
N GLN A 115 2.01 -2.24 24.49
CA GLN A 115 3.13 -2.30 25.40
C GLN A 115 4.28 -1.47 24.84
N LYS A 116 5.16 -1.00 25.74
CA LYS A 116 6.33 -0.22 25.36
C LYS A 116 7.26 -1.05 24.45
N LEU A 117 7.65 -0.46 23.36
CA LEU A 117 8.70 -0.95 22.47
C LEU A 117 10.02 -0.26 22.88
N ASP A 118 11.03 -1.06 23.24
CA ASP A 118 12.33 -0.54 23.65
C ASP A 118 13.29 -0.43 22.44
N ILE A 119 12.78 0.14 21.35
CA ILE A 119 13.50 0.39 20.10
C ILE A 119 13.33 1.87 19.70
N PRO A 120 14.29 2.46 18.98
CA PRO A 120 14.17 3.85 18.54
C PRO A 120 13.06 4.00 17.48
N PRO A 121 12.30 5.10 17.49
CA PRO A 121 11.36 5.39 16.40
C PRO A 121 12.09 6.03 15.21
N PHE A 122 11.55 5.85 14.01
CA PHE A 122 11.96 6.62 12.84
C PHE A 122 11.62 8.11 12.99
N GLU A 123 12.53 8.94 12.53
CA GLU A 123 12.20 10.31 12.18
C GLU A 123 11.50 10.33 10.79
N LEU A 124 10.39 11.07 10.68
CA LEU A 124 9.69 11.23 9.41
C LEU A 124 10.42 12.26 8.53
N GLY A 125 11.12 11.76 7.51
CA GLY A 125 11.79 12.59 6.51
C GLY A 125 10.82 13.18 5.48
N SER A 126 11.34 13.71 4.37
CA SER A 126 10.52 14.18 3.23
C SER A 126 10.76 13.33 1.99
N SER A 127 9.70 12.76 1.45
CA SER A 127 9.73 12.01 0.19
C SER A 127 9.78 12.93 -1.05
N ASP A 128 9.43 14.22 -0.91
CA ASP A 128 9.35 15.14 -2.04
C ASP A 128 10.71 15.46 -2.67
N SER A 129 11.79 15.30 -1.91
CA SER A 129 13.16 15.50 -2.40
C SER A 129 13.67 14.34 -3.25
N LEU A 130 13.10 13.13 -3.12
CA LEU A 130 13.57 11.94 -3.84
C LEU A 130 13.39 12.07 -5.36
N ARG A 131 14.41 11.65 -6.10
CA ARG A 131 14.46 11.62 -7.57
C ARG A 131 14.89 10.24 -8.06
N ALA A 132 14.60 9.94 -9.32
CA ALA A 132 15.14 8.74 -9.97
C ALA A 132 16.68 8.74 -9.91
N GLY A 133 17.26 7.60 -9.54
CA GLY A 133 18.69 7.42 -9.28
C GLY A 133 19.10 7.66 -7.82
N ASP A 134 18.24 8.18 -6.95
CA ASP A 134 18.59 8.36 -5.55
C ASP A 134 18.69 7.01 -4.83
N PRO A 135 19.78 6.78 -4.06
CA PRO A 135 19.92 5.57 -3.27
C PRO A 135 18.96 5.60 -2.07
N VAL A 136 18.33 4.49 -1.82
CA VAL A 136 17.39 4.26 -0.71
C VAL A 136 17.58 2.85 -0.14
N ILE A 137 17.03 2.61 1.04
CA ILE A 137 16.93 1.27 1.61
C ILE A 137 15.45 0.92 1.71
N LEU A 138 15.07 -0.27 1.24
CA LEU A 138 13.75 -0.83 1.53
C LEU A 138 13.91 -1.95 2.53
N ALA A 139 13.36 -1.79 3.74
CA ALA A 139 13.63 -2.65 4.87
C ALA A 139 12.37 -3.35 5.39
N GLY A 140 12.47 -4.65 5.55
CA GLY A 140 11.60 -5.47 6.39
C GLY A 140 12.15 -5.60 7.81
N CYS A 141 11.38 -6.22 8.70
CA CYS A 141 11.84 -6.58 10.03
C CYS A 141 12.93 -7.65 9.95
N GLY A 142 13.96 -7.57 10.82
CA GLY A 142 15.06 -8.54 10.89
C GLY A 142 16.45 -7.96 10.58
N GLY A 143 16.58 -6.64 10.53
CA GLY A 143 17.86 -5.95 10.37
C GLY A 143 18.42 -5.99 8.95
N VAL A 144 19.75 -5.97 8.83
CA VAL A 144 20.45 -5.88 7.52
C VAL A 144 20.13 -7.07 6.61
N GLU A 145 19.87 -8.24 7.17
CA GLU A 145 19.55 -9.46 6.42
C GLU A 145 18.18 -9.42 5.73
N HIS A 146 17.33 -8.53 6.20
CA HIS A 146 15.99 -8.28 5.66
C HIS A 146 15.84 -6.84 5.11
N ALA A 147 16.93 -6.28 4.59
CA ALA A 147 16.95 -4.96 3.97
C ALA A 147 17.60 -5.01 2.58
N VAL A 148 17.01 -4.30 1.63
CA VAL A 148 17.50 -4.19 0.26
C VAL A 148 18.11 -2.81 0.06
N ALA A 149 19.37 -2.75 -0.40
CA ALA A 149 19.95 -1.54 -0.98
C ALA A 149 19.34 -1.35 -2.38
N ALA A 150 18.51 -0.34 -2.51
CA ALA A 150 17.73 -0.06 -3.72
C ALA A 150 17.99 1.36 -4.21
N GLU A 151 17.45 1.67 -5.37
CA GLU A 151 17.37 3.03 -5.89
C GLU A 151 15.93 3.38 -6.28
N VAL A 152 15.63 4.65 -6.27
CA VAL A 152 14.37 5.14 -6.85
C VAL A 152 14.48 5.07 -8.37
N VAL A 153 13.64 4.26 -9.01
CA VAL A 153 13.64 4.13 -10.48
C VAL A 153 12.69 5.10 -11.15
N SER A 154 11.58 5.45 -10.50
CA SER A 154 10.65 6.45 -11.01
C SER A 154 9.74 6.99 -9.91
N ARG A 155 9.15 8.16 -10.21
CA ARG A 155 8.02 8.71 -9.46
C ARG A 155 6.94 9.09 -10.46
N ARG A 156 5.76 8.54 -10.30
CA ARG A 156 4.65 8.74 -11.22
C ARG A 156 3.31 8.39 -10.61
N GLU A 157 2.26 8.70 -11.33
CA GLU A 157 0.91 8.25 -11.00
C GLU A 157 0.86 6.71 -10.97
N PHE A 158 0.08 6.20 -10.05
CA PHE A 158 -0.25 4.79 -9.94
C PHE A 158 -1.76 4.63 -9.76
N ALA A 159 -2.39 3.83 -10.59
CA ALA A 159 -3.77 3.39 -10.45
C ALA A 159 -3.80 1.88 -10.19
N GLY A 160 -4.37 1.48 -9.07
CA GLY A 160 -4.59 0.08 -8.69
C GLY A 160 -5.93 -0.43 -9.24
N TYR A 161 -6.05 -1.73 -9.45
CA TYR A 161 -7.26 -2.36 -10.00
C TYR A 161 -8.50 -2.28 -9.08
N TRP A 162 -8.31 -1.87 -7.81
CA TRP A 162 -9.33 -1.84 -6.74
C TRP A 162 -9.78 -0.42 -6.34
N GLU A 163 -9.90 0.49 -7.29
CA GLU A 163 -10.31 1.89 -7.08
C GLU A 163 -9.34 2.67 -6.17
N TYR A 164 -8.04 2.48 -6.39
CA TYR A 164 -6.97 3.15 -5.67
C TYR A 164 -6.07 3.93 -6.63
N MET A 165 -5.67 5.14 -6.24
CA MET A 165 -4.76 5.95 -7.04
C MET A 165 -3.88 6.84 -6.17
N LEU A 166 -2.60 6.91 -6.53
CA LEU A 166 -1.65 7.88 -6.03
C LEU A 166 -1.15 8.77 -7.17
N ASP A 167 -1.09 10.09 -6.93
CA ASP A 167 -0.57 11.03 -7.94
C ASP A 167 0.95 10.95 -8.11
N ASN A 168 1.69 10.51 -7.10
CA ASN A 168 3.15 10.55 -7.08
C ASN A 168 3.74 9.37 -6.29
N ALA A 169 3.37 8.14 -6.65
CA ALA A 169 3.95 6.93 -6.07
C ALA A 169 5.46 6.85 -6.36
N ILE A 170 6.22 6.25 -5.43
CA ILE A 170 7.65 6.00 -5.58
C ILE A 170 7.84 4.55 -6.00
N PHE A 171 8.67 4.32 -7.00
CA PHE A 171 9.03 2.98 -7.45
C PHE A 171 10.50 2.74 -7.21
N THR A 172 10.85 1.59 -6.61
CA THR A 172 12.23 1.23 -6.23
C THR A 172 12.63 -0.11 -6.80
N SER A 173 13.91 -0.28 -7.13
CA SER A 173 14.52 -1.52 -7.61
C SER A 173 15.95 -1.67 -7.04
N PRO A 174 16.44 -2.88 -6.75
CA PRO A 174 15.70 -4.14 -6.79
C PRO A 174 14.58 -4.21 -5.73
N PRO A 175 13.55 -5.04 -5.95
CA PRO A 175 12.43 -5.10 -5.03
C PRO A 175 12.74 -5.92 -3.77
N HIS A 176 12.14 -5.52 -2.66
CA HIS A 176 12.07 -6.31 -1.44
C HIS A 176 10.97 -7.37 -1.57
N PRO A 177 11.23 -8.64 -1.29
CA PRO A 177 10.24 -9.71 -1.48
C PRO A 177 9.05 -9.62 -0.51
N LEU A 178 9.26 -9.09 0.70
CA LEU A 178 8.22 -8.85 1.69
C LEU A 178 7.88 -7.35 1.75
N TRP A 179 7.24 -6.86 0.70
CA TRP A 179 7.03 -5.43 0.44
C TRP A 179 5.99 -4.75 1.34
N GLY A 180 4.93 -5.48 1.74
CA GLY A 180 3.80 -4.92 2.48
C GLY A 180 4.23 -4.30 3.81
N GLY A 181 4.10 -2.99 3.95
CA GLY A 181 4.47 -2.25 5.16
C GLY A 181 5.98 -2.00 5.34
N SER A 182 6.85 -2.45 4.41
CA SER A 182 8.29 -2.22 4.48
C SER A 182 8.65 -0.74 4.54
N ALA A 183 9.70 -0.39 5.28
CA ALA A 183 10.14 0.99 5.44
C ALA A 183 11.04 1.42 4.29
N LEU A 184 10.69 2.50 3.58
CA LEU A 184 11.59 3.19 2.67
C LEU A 184 12.41 4.20 3.46
N ILE A 185 13.72 4.01 3.51
CA ILE A 185 14.66 4.83 4.30
C ILE A 185 15.55 5.62 3.34
N GLY A 186 15.67 6.91 3.58
CA GLY A 186 16.54 7.81 2.82
C GLY A 186 18.02 7.68 3.21
N SER A 187 18.91 8.33 2.44
CA SER A 187 20.34 8.36 2.71
C SER A 187 20.74 9.03 4.03
N ASP A 188 19.82 9.70 4.68
CA ASP A 188 19.95 10.34 6.00
C ASP A 188 19.36 9.51 7.15
N GLY A 189 18.88 8.29 6.89
CA GLY A 189 18.28 7.41 7.89
C GLY A 189 16.83 7.69 8.23
N THR A 190 16.20 8.70 7.60
CA THR A 190 14.80 9.06 7.89
C THR A 190 13.82 8.25 7.04
N LEU A 191 12.59 8.06 7.56
CA LEU A 191 11.52 7.35 6.87
C LEU A 191 10.97 8.21 5.72
N ARG A 192 10.98 7.67 4.50
CA ARG A 192 10.54 8.34 3.27
C ARG A 192 9.24 7.81 2.70
N GLY A 193 8.83 6.61 3.10
CA GLY A 193 7.61 5.97 2.62
C GLY A 193 7.39 4.60 3.20
N ILE A 194 6.25 4.00 2.84
CA ILE A 194 5.86 2.64 3.24
C ILE A 194 5.59 1.81 1.99
N GLY A 195 6.24 0.66 1.89
CA GLY A 195 6.06 -0.30 0.80
C GLY A 195 4.63 -0.82 0.75
N SER A 196 4.07 -0.87 -0.45
CA SER A 196 2.69 -1.27 -0.65
C SER A 196 2.54 -2.46 -1.60
N LEU A 197 3.23 -2.45 -2.73
CA LEU A 197 3.06 -3.46 -3.77
C LEU A 197 4.37 -3.92 -4.36
N TYR A 198 4.33 -5.13 -4.91
CA TYR A 198 5.30 -5.64 -5.86
C TYR A 198 4.66 -5.59 -7.25
N VAL A 199 5.27 -4.89 -8.19
CA VAL A 199 4.73 -4.72 -9.53
C VAL A 199 5.82 -4.84 -10.59
N GLN A 200 5.43 -5.14 -11.82
CA GLN A 200 6.32 -5.10 -12.98
C GLN A 200 6.16 -3.78 -13.72
N GLN A 201 7.26 -3.19 -14.10
CA GLN A 201 7.30 -1.94 -14.85
C GLN A 201 8.11 -2.12 -16.13
N SER A 202 7.59 -1.61 -17.26
CA SER A 202 8.34 -1.53 -18.50
C SER A 202 9.30 -0.34 -18.46
N THR A 203 10.57 -0.59 -18.80
CA THR A 203 11.56 0.44 -19.02
C THR A 203 11.70 0.71 -20.52
N ASP A 204 11.49 1.95 -20.96
CA ASP A 204 11.63 2.39 -22.35
C ASP A 204 10.94 1.46 -23.39
N GLY A 205 9.89 0.75 -22.96
CA GLY A 205 9.06 -0.09 -23.83
C GLY A 205 9.68 -1.44 -24.25
N LYS A 206 10.73 -1.93 -23.57
CA LYS A 206 11.43 -3.15 -24.02
C LYS A 206 11.75 -4.17 -22.93
N GLU A 207 11.97 -3.76 -21.70
CA GLU A 207 12.34 -4.66 -20.61
C GLU A 207 11.39 -4.49 -19.43
N LEU A 208 10.89 -5.60 -18.89
CA LEU A 208 10.11 -5.60 -17.66
C LEU A 208 11.08 -5.74 -16.49
N ILE A 209 11.03 -4.81 -15.58
CA ILE A 209 11.76 -4.88 -14.31
C ILE A 209 10.78 -5.03 -13.15
N ASP A 210 11.19 -5.80 -12.16
CA ASP A 210 10.45 -5.93 -10.91
C ASP A 210 10.78 -4.74 -10.01
N VAL A 211 9.74 -4.13 -9.44
CA VAL A 211 9.86 -2.95 -8.57
C VAL A 211 8.89 -3.04 -7.40
N ASN A 212 9.20 -2.36 -6.30
CA ASN A 212 8.18 -2.08 -5.31
C ASN A 212 7.57 -0.70 -5.54
N MET A 213 6.25 -0.62 -5.39
CA MET A 213 5.53 0.63 -5.27
C MET A 213 5.43 1.00 -3.80
N VAL A 214 5.85 2.22 -3.49
CA VAL A 214 5.95 2.78 -2.14
C VAL A 214 5.06 4.01 -2.04
N VAL A 215 4.29 4.09 -0.96
CA VAL A 215 3.45 5.25 -0.62
C VAL A 215 4.34 6.32 0.02
N PRO A 216 4.40 7.54 -0.54
CA PRO A 216 5.25 8.62 -0.03
C PRO A 216 4.84 9.08 1.37
N ILE A 217 5.81 9.24 2.29
CA ILE A 217 5.51 9.62 3.69
C ILE A 217 4.90 11.02 3.81
N ASP A 218 5.15 11.92 2.87
CA ASP A 218 4.65 13.28 2.93
C ASP A 218 3.13 13.37 2.81
N ILE A 219 2.45 12.35 2.23
CA ILE A 219 0.97 12.34 2.21
C ILE A 219 0.34 11.82 3.51
N LEU A 220 1.14 11.20 4.41
CA LEU A 220 0.68 10.87 5.77
C LEU A 220 0.64 12.11 6.68
N LYS A 221 1.65 12.97 6.60
CA LYS A 221 1.83 14.10 7.54
C LYS A 221 0.59 14.97 7.71
N PRO A 222 -0.08 15.41 6.62
CA PRO A 222 -1.26 16.29 6.75
C PRO A 222 -2.49 15.61 7.35
N ILE A 223 -2.57 14.28 7.32
CA ILE A 223 -3.72 13.52 7.82
C ILE A 223 -3.46 12.82 9.16
N LEU A 224 -2.20 12.80 9.62
CA LEU A 224 -1.78 12.03 10.80
C LEU A 224 -2.57 12.42 12.06
N GLU A 225 -2.74 13.72 12.32
CA GLU A 225 -3.46 14.20 13.50
C GLU A 225 -4.95 13.81 13.48
N GLU A 226 -5.59 13.87 12.30
CA GLU A 226 -6.98 13.45 12.14
C GLU A 226 -7.15 11.94 12.34
N LEU A 227 -6.25 11.14 11.78
CA LEU A 227 -6.24 9.69 11.97
C LEU A 227 -6.07 9.32 13.46
N LEU A 228 -5.14 9.96 14.16
CA LEU A 228 -4.93 9.76 15.60
C LEU A 228 -6.16 10.12 16.44
N ARG A 229 -6.85 11.18 16.07
CA ARG A 229 -7.96 11.72 16.87
C ARG A 229 -9.30 11.07 16.56
N TYR A 230 -9.54 10.71 15.30
CA TYR A 230 -10.87 10.28 14.82
C TYR A 230 -10.86 8.92 14.15
N GLY A 231 -9.69 8.30 13.96
CA GLY A 231 -9.52 7.05 13.21
C GLY A 231 -9.73 7.18 11.70
N LYS A 232 -10.05 8.38 11.22
CA LYS A 232 -10.32 8.68 9.80
C LYS A 232 -10.06 10.15 9.49
N THR A 233 -9.94 10.48 8.22
CA THR A 233 -9.84 11.87 7.74
C THR A 233 -11.22 12.56 7.74
N SER A 234 -11.21 13.88 7.79
CA SER A 234 -12.42 14.72 7.70
C SER A 234 -12.93 14.91 6.27
N LYS A 235 -12.13 14.50 5.27
CA LYS A 235 -12.53 14.58 3.86
C LYS A 235 -13.75 13.70 3.61
N PRO A 236 -14.71 14.16 2.78
CA PRO A 236 -15.78 13.30 2.31
C PRO A 236 -15.19 12.07 1.61
N PRO A 237 -15.69 10.85 1.91
CA PRO A 237 -15.19 9.66 1.26
C PRO A 237 -15.43 9.72 -0.25
N ARG A 238 -14.49 9.17 -1.01
CA ARG A 238 -14.63 9.02 -2.47
C ARG A 238 -15.74 8.03 -2.79
N PRO A 239 -16.48 8.24 -3.91
CA PRO A 239 -17.43 7.24 -4.37
C PRO A 239 -16.72 5.92 -4.65
N TRP A 240 -17.25 4.84 -4.10
CA TRP A 240 -16.81 3.48 -4.37
C TRP A 240 -17.89 2.76 -5.19
N LEU A 241 -17.47 2.15 -6.30
CA LEU A 241 -18.36 1.45 -7.22
C LEU A 241 -18.30 -0.06 -7.06
N GLY A 242 -17.23 -0.57 -6.48
CA GLY A 242 -17.00 -2.01 -6.35
C GLY A 242 -16.64 -2.66 -7.68
N MET A 243 -15.85 -1.96 -8.51
CA MET A 243 -15.30 -2.48 -9.75
C MET A 243 -13.82 -2.80 -9.59
N PHE A 244 -13.43 -3.94 -10.13
CA PHE A 244 -12.03 -4.27 -10.35
C PHE A 244 -11.74 -4.05 -11.84
N THR A 245 -10.79 -3.17 -12.15
CA THR A 245 -10.49 -2.77 -13.53
C THR A 245 -9.03 -3.03 -13.89
N THR A 246 -8.76 -3.26 -15.14
CA THR A 246 -7.40 -3.45 -15.67
C THR A 246 -7.27 -2.79 -17.04
N GLU A 247 -6.04 -2.52 -17.46
CA GLU A 247 -5.76 -2.02 -18.80
C GLU A 247 -5.31 -3.16 -19.71
N VAL A 248 -6.01 -3.33 -20.83
CA VAL A 248 -5.68 -4.32 -21.86
C VAL A 248 -5.69 -3.60 -23.22
N ASP A 249 -4.58 -3.64 -23.94
CA ASP A 249 -4.43 -3.00 -25.26
C ASP A 249 -4.87 -1.52 -25.29
N GLY A 250 -4.52 -0.77 -24.24
CA GLY A 250 -4.85 0.65 -24.09
C GLY A 250 -6.35 0.93 -23.84
N ARG A 251 -7.07 -0.06 -23.31
CA ARG A 251 -8.49 0.07 -22.93
C ARG A 251 -8.66 -0.32 -21.46
N VAL A 252 -9.54 0.38 -20.77
CA VAL A 252 -9.94 0.02 -19.41
C VAL A 252 -11.07 -1.01 -19.46
N VAL A 253 -10.81 -2.18 -18.88
CA VAL A 253 -11.71 -3.32 -18.90
C VAL A 253 -12.11 -3.69 -17.48
N VAL A 254 -13.38 -4.02 -17.28
CA VAL A 254 -13.87 -4.57 -16.01
C VAL A 254 -13.36 -6.01 -15.85
N ALA A 255 -12.46 -6.20 -14.90
CA ALA A 255 -11.88 -7.50 -14.55
C ALA A 255 -12.68 -8.25 -13.47
N GLY A 256 -13.61 -7.56 -12.82
CA GLY A 256 -14.51 -8.11 -11.81
C GLY A 256 -15.37 -7.05 -11.16
N VAL A 257 -16.35 -7.49 -10.40
CA VAL A 257 -17.21 -6.64 -9.57
C VAL A 257 -17.36 -7.27 -8.18
N ALA A 258 -17.46 -6.42 -7.16
CA ALA A 258 -17.68 -6.87 -5.80
C ALA A 258 -19.11 -7.46 -5.64
N ASP A 259 -19.21 -8.58 -4.92
CA ASP A 259 -20.49 -9.21 -4.65
C ASP A 259 -21.43 -8.26 -3.88
N ASN A 260 -22.65 -8.11 -4.39
CA ASN A 260 -23.64 -7.16 -3.89
C ASN A 260 -23.19 -5.69 -3.91
N GLY A 261 -22.11 -5.38 -4.61
CA GLY A 261 -21.59 -4.02 -4.77
C GLY A 261 -22.41 -3.17 -5.75
N PRO A 262 -22.19 -1.82 -5.73
CA PRO A 262 -22.91 -0.89 -6.59
C PRO A 262 -22.84 -1.22 -8.10
N ALA A 263 -21.66 -1.56 -8.60
CA ALA A 263 -21.46 -1.90 -10.01
C ALA A 263 -22.26 -3.15 -10.41
N GLN A 264 -22.25 -4.19 -9.56
CA GLN A 264 -23.02 -5.40 -9.81
C GLN A 264 -24.54 -5.11 -9.84
N GLN A 265 -25.01 -4.26 -8.90
CA GLN A 265 -26.43 -3.87 -8.85
C GLN A 265 -26.86 -3.05 -10.07
N ALA A 266 -25.93 -2.30 -10.67
CA ALA A 266 -26.15 -1.55 -11.90
C ALA A 266 -25.93 -2.36 -13.18
N ASP A 267 -25.79 -3.69 -13.09
CA ASP A 267 -25.54 -4.60 -14.23
C ASP A 267 -24.21 -4.34 -14.96
N VAL A 268 -23.18 -3.82 -14.27
CA VAL A 268 -21.81 -3.84 -14.82
C VAL A 268 -21.29 -5.28 -14.81
N GLN A 269 -20.70 -5.72 -15.92
CA GLN A 269 -20.31 -7.11 -16.13
C GLN A 269 -18.81 -7.28 -16.40
N LEU A 270 -18.29 -8.44 -16.03
CA LEU A 270 -16.93 -8.84 -16.41
C LEU A 270 -16.75 -8.73 -17.92
N GLY A 271 -15.68 -8.07 -18.36
CA GLY A 271 -15.35 -7.89 -19.78
C GLY A 271 -15.95 -6.63 -20.40
N ASP A 272 -16.78 -5.86 -19.69
CA ASP A 272 -17.21 -4.54 -20.16
C ASP A 272 -15.98 -3.63 -20.36
N ILE A 273 -15.93 -2.91 -21.45
CA ILE A 273 -14.90 -1.89 -21.72
C ILE A 273 -15.45 -0.53 -21.33
N ILE A 274 -14.78 0.16 -20.43
CA ILE A 274 -15.20 1.49 -19.98
C ILE A 274 -14.73 2.51 -21.02
N LEU A 275 -15.66 3.16 -21.70
CA LEU A 275 -15.41 4.16 -22.73
C LEU A 275 -15.38 5.58 -22.15
N GLY A 276 -16.14 5.82 -21.07
CA GLY A 276 -16.27 7.15 -20.50
C GLY A 276 -17.01 7.16 -19.18
N VAL A 277 -16.88 8.27 -18.46
CA VAL A 277 -17.52 8.57 -17.18
C VAL A 277 -18.17 9.95 -17.26
N GLY A 278 -19.45 10.06 -16.86
CA GLY A 278 -20.17 11.33 -16.88
C GLY A 278 -20.24 11.97 -18.28
N GLY A 279 -20.35 11.16 -19.32
CA GLY A 279 -20.38 11.60 -20.72
C GLY A 279 -19.01 12.05 -21.29
N GLN A 280 -17.93 11.92 -20.53
CA GLN A 280 -16.57 12.27 -20.96
C GLN A 280 -15.75 11.01 -21.25
N PRO A 281 -15.06 10.91 -22.42
CA PRO A 281 -14.25 9.75 -22.76
C PRO A 281 -13.05 9.61 -21.79
N ILE A 282 -12.54 8.39 -21.63
CA ILE A 282 -11.32 8.07 -20.86
C ILE A 282 -10.32 7.37 -21.75
N ASP A 283 -9.03 7.55 -21.45
CA ASP A 283 -7.92 6.89 -22.14
C ASP A 283 -7.24 5.83 -21.27
N ASP A 284 -7.31 5.97 -19.93
CA ASP A 284 -6.63 5.12 -18.95
C ASP A 284 -7.39 5.07 -17.61
N MET A 285 -6.91 4.21 -16.70
CA MET A 285 -7.49 4.06 -15.35
C MET A 285 -7.35 5.31 -14.50
N VAL A 286 -6.28 6.09 -14.65
CA VAL A 286 -6.07 7.34 -13.90
C VAL A 286 -7.16 8.36 -14.25
N GLN A 287 -7.42 8.55 -15.54
CA GLN A 287 -8.49 9.43 -16.00
C GLN A 287 -9.86 8.93 -15.55
N MET A 288 -10.09 7.61 -15.64
CA MET A 288 -11.32 6.99 -15.16
C MET A 288 -11.58 7.34 -13.69
N TYR A 289 -10.63 7.06 -12.78
CA TYR A 289 -10.81 7.33 -11.35
C TYR A 289 -10.99 8.83 -11.07
N ARG A 290 -10.20 9.70 -11.70
CA ARG A 290 -10.37 11.15 -11.55
C ARG A 290 -11.77 11.61 -11.96
N LYS A 291 -12.31 11.08 -13.05
CA LYS A 291 -13.64 11.41 -13.50
C LYS A 291 -14.73 10.84 -12.59
N ILE A 292 -14.60 9.61 -12.12
CA ILE A 292 -15.51 9.03 -11.13
C ILE A 292 -15.56 9.92 -9.89
N TRP A 293 -14.41 10.22 -9.30
CA TRP A 293 -14.35 11.00 -8.05
C TRP A 293 -14.74 12.48 -8.23
N SER A 294 -14.67 13.00 -9.43
CA SER A 294 -15.16 14.36 -9.73
C SER A 294 -16.69 14.49 -9.82
N GLN A 295 -17.42 13.36 -9.92
CA GLN A 295 -18.89 13.39 -9.94
C GLN A 295 -19.51 13.76 -8.59
N GLY A 296 -18.80 13.51 -7.49
CA GLY A 296 -19.26 13.83 -6.14
C GLY A 296 -18.62 12.94 -5.07
N PRO A 297 -19.05 13.08 -3.82
CA PRO A 297 -18.63 12.18 -2.73
C PRO A 297 -19.36 10.82 -2.82
N ALA A 298 -19.04 9.90 -1.93
CA ALA A 298 -19.79 8.68 -1.71
C ALA A 298 -21.30 8.95 -1.65
N GLY A 299 -22.09 8.13 -2.31
CA GLY A 299 -23.54 8.35 -2.53
C GLY A 299 -23.87 9.09 -3.82
N ALA A 300 -22.91 9.54 -4.62
CA ALA A 300 -23.16 10.11 -5.93
C ALA A 300 -23.57 9.04 -6.96
N GLU A 301 -24.45 9.39 -7.88
CA GLU A 301 -24.74 8.57 -9.07
C GLU A 301 -23.67 8.81 -10.12
N ILE A 302 -23.05 7.74 -10.60
CA ILE A 302 -21.93 7.76 -11.55
C ILE A 302 -22.38 7.18 -12.89
N PRO A 303 -22.58 8.00 -13.94
CA PRO A 303 -22.88 7.52 -15.28
C PRO A 303 -21.62 6.93 -15.94
N LEU A 304 -21.71 5.69 -16.41
CA LEU A 304 -20.65 4.99 -17.12
C LEU A 304 -21.11 4.67 -18.55
N ASN A 305 -20.29 5.00 -19.53
CA ASN A 305 -20.46 4.54 -20.91
C ASN A 305 -19.59 3.29 -21.10
N LEU A 306 -20.22 2.16 -21.36
CA LEU A 306 -19.59 0.86 -21.49
C LEU A 306 -19.73 0.32 -22.92
N GLN A 307 -18.75 -0.44 -23.39
CA GLN A 307 -18.90 -1.28 -24.58
C GLN A 307 -19.04 -2.74 -24.15
N ARG A 308 -20.15 -3.35 -24.53
CA ARG A 308 -20.50 -4.75 -24.26
C ARG A 308 -20.89 -5.45 -25.55
N SER A 309 -20.20 -6.52 -25.93
CA SER A 309 -20.49 -7.31 -27.14
C SER A 309 -20.57 -6.49 -28.44
N GLY A 310 -19.90 -5.35 -28.49
CA GLY A 310 -19.89 -4.44 -29.64
C GLY A 310 -20.86 -3.25 -29.54
N ASP A 311 -21.84 -3.31 -28.68
CA ASP A 311 -22.81 -2.23 -28.44
C ASP A 311 -22.32 -1.28 -27.34
N VAL A 312 -22.72 -0.02 -27.44
CA VAL A 312 -22.49 0.99 -26.39
C VAL A 312 -23.71 1.04 -25.47
N VAL A 313 -23.47 0.84 -24.17
CA VAL A 313 -24.48 0.86 -23.12
C VAL A 313 -24.13 1.94 -22.11
N GLU A 314 -25.13 2.70 -21.67
CA GLU A 314 -24.98 3.61 -20.53
C GLU A 314 -25.60 2.97 -19.29
N VAL A 315 -24.84 2.94 -18.22
CA VAL A 315 -25.29 2.44 -16.89
C VAL A 315 -25.07 3.53 -15.86
N HIS A 316 -25.97 3.61 -14.87
CA HIS A 316 -25.87 4.55 -13.77
C HIS A 316 -25.60 3.79 -12.48
N VAL A 317 -24.40 3.98 -11.91
CA VAL A 317 -23.99 3.30 -10.70
C VAL A 317 -24.17 4.21 -9.49
N GLN A 318 -25.04 3.80 -8.58
CA GLN A 318 -25.23 4.48 -7.29
C GLN A 318 -24.07 4.12 -6.36
N SER A 319 -23.07 5.00 -6.21
CA SER A 319 -21.89 4.75 -5.37
C SER A 319 -22.24 4.69 -3.87
N ILE A 320 -21.37 4.09 -3.10
CA ILE A 320 -21.40 4.10 -1.62
C ILE A 320 -20.11 4.64 -1.06
#